data_df5417f8ba4664bb3b940832023e78c7
#
_entry.id   df5417f8ba4664bb3b940832023e78c7
#
_cell.length_a   1.000
_cell.length_b   1.000
_cell.length_c   1.000
_cell.angle_alpha   90.00
_cell.angle_beta   90.00
_cell.angle_gamma   90.00
#
_symmetry.space_group_name_H-M   'P 1'
#
loop_
_entity.id
_entity.type
_entity.pdbx_description
1 polymer ?
#
loop_
_entity_poly.entity_id
_entity_poly.type
_entity_poly.pdbx_seq_one_letter_code
_entity_poly.pdbx_strand_id
1 'polypeptide(L)'
;MALPLIAVVTTLNESHSAVVVDVSAKGAKLRGASLPNVGQDLFLSIDGLVLFGAVVRQDDDTRGVVFDEPLDANQEAPSESSPG
;
A
#
# COMPACT_ATOMS: atom_id res chain seq x y z
N MET A 1 -18.51 9.89 -9.85
CA MET A 1 -18.13 8.96 -8.82
C MET A 1 -16.97 8.08 -9.28
N ALA A 2 -16.03 7.91 -8.44
CA ALA A 2 -14.86 7.11 -8.80
C ALA A 2 -15.17 5.62 -8.66
N LEU A 3 -14.60 4.83 -9.52
CA LEU A 3 -14.66 3.38 -9.39
C LEU A 3 -13.78 2.96 -8.23
N PRO A 4 -14.08 1.82 -7.61
CA PRO A 4 -13.22 1.30 -6.57
C PRO A 4 -11.82 1.06 -7.13
N LEU A 5 -10.83 1.39 -6.33
CA LEU A 5 -9.44 1.15 -6.69
C LEU A 5 -9.01 -0.15 -6.04
N ILE A 6 -8.53 -1.06 -6.85
CA ILE A 6 -8.13 -2.37 -6.37
C ILE A 6 -6.61 -2.42 -6.31
N ALA A 7 -6.12 -2.94 -5.21
CA ALA A 7 -4.70 -3.12 -5.01
C ALA A 7 -4.38 -4.59 -4.80
N VAL A 8 -3.14 -4.96 -5.06
CA VAL A 8 -2.65 -6.29 -4.72
C VAL A 8 -1.73 -6.13 -3.53
N VAL A 9 -2.02 -6.86 -2.48
CA VAL A 9 -1.23 -6.87 -1.26
C VAL A 9 -0.39 -8.14 -1.27
N THR A 10 0.91 -7.98 -1.22
CA THR A 10 1.83 -9.11 -1.28
C THR A 10 2.67 -9.15 -0.01
N THR A 11 2.66 -10.29 0.63
CA THR A 11 3.54 -10.57 1.77
C THR A 11 4.53 -11.63 1.37
N LEU A 12 5.32 -12.10 2.30
CA LEU A 12 6.29 -13.15 2.01
C LEU A 12 5.64 -14.45 1.55
N ASN A 13 4.43 -14.68 1.98
CA ASN A 13 3.78 -15.97 1.75
C ASN A 13 2.61 -15.91 0.77
N GLU A 14 2.01 -14.76 0.57
CA GLU A 14 0.72 -14.69 -0.10
C GLU A 14 0.55 -13.38 -0.85
N SER A 15 -0.39 -13.40 -1.77
CA SER A 15 -0.87 -12.20 -2.43
C SER A 15 -2.38 -12.19 -2.38
N HIS A 16 -2.95 -11.05 -2.08
CA HIS A 16 -4.39 -10.89 -2.00
C HIS A 16 -4.81 -9.58 -2.64
N SER A 17 -6.01 -9.57 -3.17
CA SER A 17 -6.60 -8.33 -3.66
C SER A 17 -7.25 -7.59 -2.50
N ALA A 18 -7.23 -6.28 -2.56
CA ALA A 18 -7.89 -5.46 -1.57
C ALA A 18 -8.49 -4.23 -2.23
N VAL A 19 -9.52 -3.69 -1.63
CA VAL A 19 -10.11 -2.44 -2.09
C VAL A 19 -9.41 -1.31 -1.35
N VAL A 20 -8.96 -0.31 -2.10
CA VAL A 20 -8.37 0.87 -1.51
C VAL A 20 -9.51 1.79 -1.09
N VAL A 21 -9.71 1.92 0.20
CA VAL A 21 -10.76 2.76 0.76
C VAL A 21 -10.33 4.22 0.75
N ASP A 22 -9.07 4.43 1.03
CA ASP A 22 -8.52 5.78 1.10
C ASP A 22 -7.02 5.69 0.89
N VAL A 23 -6.42 6.72 0.35
CA VAL A 23 -4.99 6.78 0.13
C VAL A 23 -4.52 8.20 0.32
N SER A 24 -3.36 8.35 0.93
CA SER A 24 -2.72 9.63 1.12
C SER A 24 -1.24 9.48 0.80
N ALA A 25 -0.49 10.56 0.93
CA ALA A 25 0.93 10.52 0.65
C ALA A 25 1.68 9.57 1.57
N LYS A 26 1.17 9.34 2.76
CA LYS A 26 1.88 8.56 3.77
C LYS A 26 1.36 7.15 3.95
N GLY A 27 0.21 6.83 3.43
CA GLY A 27 -0.35 5.53 3.67
C GLY A 27 -1.66 5.31 2.97
N ALA A 28 -2.28 4.19 3.28
CA ALA A 28 -3.55 3.82 2.66
C ALA A 28 -4.40 3.05 3.64
N LYS A 29 -5.69 3.08 3.39
CA LYS A 29 -6.65 2.26 4.13
C LYS A 29 -7.21 1.23 3.15
N LEU A 30 -7.11 -0.01 3.53
CA LEU A 30 -7.49 -1.13 2.67
C LEU A 30 -8.57 -1.95 3.32
N ARG A 31 -9.38 -2.59 2.48
CA ARG A 31 -10.38 -3.53 2.95
C ARG A 31 -10.25 -4.82 2.17
N GLY A 32 -10.29 -5.93 2.87
CA GLY A 32 -10.22 -7.23 2.24
C GLY A 32 -10.34 -8.34 3.25
N ALA A 33 -10.50 -9.56 2.74
CA ALA A 33 -10.82 -10.70 3.58
C ALA A 33 -9.64 -11.30 4.31
N SER A 34 -8.47 -11.29 3.71
CA SER A 34 -7.33 -12.02 4.28
C SER A 34 -6.09 -11.16 4.33
N LEU A 35 -6.26 -9.94 4.80
CA LEU A 35 -5.16 -9.00 4.84
C LEU A 35 -4.23 -9.29 6.02
N PRO A 36 -2.96 -8.88 5.91
CA PRO A 36 -2.02 -9.08 7.01
C PRO A 36 -2.45 -8.35 8.27
N ASN A 37 -1.89 -8.77 9.38
CA ASN A 37 -2.20 -8.18 10.68
C ASN A 37 -1.27 -7.03 11.00
N VAL A 38 -1.65 -6.27 12.02
CA VAL A 38 -0.82 -5.18 12.52
C VAL A 38 0.59 -5.71 12.81
N GLY A 39 1.57 -4.94 12.37
CA GLY A 39 2.97 -5.28 12.58
C GLY A 39 3.61 -6.00 11.41
N GLN A 40 2.83 -6.40 10.42
CA GLN A 40 3.39 -7.12 9.28
C GLN A 40 3.71 -6.14 8.16
N ASP A 41 4.79 -6.44 7.44
CA ASP A 41 5.19 -5.68 6.27
C ASP A 41 4.50 -6.24 5.04
N LEU A 42 4.36 -5.40 4.04
CA LEU A 42 3.76 -5.81 2.78
C LEU A 42 4.23 -4.94 1.64
N PHE A 43 4.06 -5.46 0.44
CA PHE A 43 4.12 -4.66 -0.77
C PHE A 43 2.71 -4.40 -1.22
N LEU A 44 2.45 -3.18 -1.63
CA LEU A 44 1.14 -2.78 -2.12
C LEU A 44 1.30 -2.33 -3.56
N SER A 45 0.61 -3.01 -4.47
CA SER A 45 0.65 -2.64 -5.87
C SER A 45 -0.67 -1.97 -6.22
N ILE A 46 -0.61 -0.71 -6.59
CA ILE A 46 -1.78 0.06 -6.96
C ILE A 46 -1.52 0.65 -8.34
N ASP A 47 -2.28 0.19 -9.32
CA ASP A 47 -2.24 0.78 -10.66
C ASP A 47 -0.80 0.82 -11.20
N GLY A 48 -0.07 -0.26 -10.99
CA GLY A 48 1.30 -0.36 -11.50
C GLY A 48 2.36 0.23 -10.60
N LEU A 49 1.98 0.90 -9.55
CA LEU A 49 2.91 1.48 -8.60
C LEU A 49 3.06 0.53 -7.41
N VAL A 50 4.28 0.18 -7.09
CA VAL A 50 4.55 -0.74 -5.98
C VAL A 50 5.10 0.07 -4.81
N LEU A 51 4.46 -0.09 -3.66
CA LEU A 51 4.82 0.61 -2.45
C LEU A 51 5.11 -0.41 -1.36
N PHE A 52 6.08 -0.11 -0.54
CA PHE A 52 6.40 -0.95 0.60
C PHE A 52 5.90 -0.27 1.86
N GLY A 53 5.26 -1.04 2.73
CA GLY A 53 4.72 -0.47 3.95
C GLY A 53 4.44 -1.51 5.00
N ALA A 54 3.83 -1.07 6.08
CA ALA A 54 3.51 -1.94 7.20
C ALA A 54 2.11 -1.63 7.70
N VAL A 55 1.44 -2.66 8.20
CA VAL A 55 0.12 -2.50 8.79
C VAL A 55 0.29 -1.92 10.19
N VAL A 56 -0.31 -0.77 10.41
CA VAL A 56 -0.24 -0.10 11.71
C VAL A 56 -1.58 -0.01 12.42
N ARG A 57 -2.66 -0.35 11.72
CA ARG A 57 -3.99 -0.31 12.30
C ARG A 57 -4.82 -1.42 11.70
N GLN A 58 -5.68 -1.99 12.50
CA GLN A 58 -6.51 -3.10 12.07
C GLN A 58 -7.88 -2.96 12.71
N ASP A 59 -8.91 -3.08 11.89
CA ASP A 59 -10.28 -2.98 12.36
C ASP A 59 -11.14 -3.86 11.46
N ASP A 60 -11.50 -5.04 11.96
CA ASP A 60 -12.28 -6.00 11.22
C ASP A 60 -11.60 -6.36 9.90
N ASP A 61 -12.21 -6.05 8.78
CA ASP A 61 -11.67 -6.34 7.46
C ASP A 61 -10.90 -5.17 6.85
N THR A 62 -10.65 -4.13 7.63
CA THR A 62 -9.86 -3.00 7.14
C THR A 62 -8.49 -2.99 7.79
N ARG A 63 -7.55 -2.39 7.07
CA ARG A 63 -6.18 -2.24 7.54
C ARG A 63 -5.69 -0.86 7.17
N GLY A 64 -5.01 -0.22 8.12
CA GLY A 64 -4.30 0.99 7.86
C GLY A 64 -2.84 0.67 7.63
N VAL A 65 -2.30 1.13 6.51
CA VAL A 65 -0.94 0.86 6.11
C VAL A 65 -0.19 2.17 6.02
N VAL A 66 1.01 2.21 6.58
CA VAL A 66 1.89 3.36 6.45
C VAL A 66 3.00 2.96 5.50
N PHE A 67 3.26 3.78 4.51
CA PHE A 67 4.31 3.52 3.52
C PHE A 67 5.66 3.76 4.15
N ASP A 68 6.62 2.95 3.76
CA ASP A 68 7.99 3.10 4.23
C ASP A 68 8.56 4.43 3.77
N GLU A 69 8.24 4.82 2.54
CA GLU A 69 8.57 6.14 2.03
C GLU A 69 7.28 6.82 1.61
N PRO A 70 7.10 8.09 1.96
CA PRO A 70 5.89 8.77 1.56
C PRO A 70 5.73 8.81 0.04
N LEU A 71 4.50 8.71 -0.39
CA LEU A 71 4.18 8.86 -1.79
C LEU A 71 4.38 10.32 -2.15
N ASP A 72 5.25 10.59 -3.10
CA ASP A 72 5.67 11.94 -3.41
C ASP A 72 5.75 12.10 -4.91
N ALA A 73 5.27 13.21 -5.40
CA ALA A 73 5.32 13.48 -6.82
C ALA A 73 6.76 13.56 -7.34
N ASN A 74 7.69 13.84 -6.49
CA ASN A 74 9.09 13.91 -6.89
C ASN A 74 9.78 12.58 -6.96
N GLN A 75 9.11 11.53 -6.61
CA GLN A 75 9.74 10.24 -6.58
C GLN A 75 10.15 9.76 -7.94
N GLU A 76 9.45 10.18 -8.93
CA GLU A 76 9.78 9.75 -10.27
C GLU A 76 11.10 10.32 -10.72
N ALA A 77 11.52 11.34 -10.09
CA ALA A 77 12.78 11.90 -10.47
C ALA A 77 13.92 11.06 -10.03
N PRO A 78 13.93 10.26 -9.79
CA PRO A 78 14.85 9.45 -9.35
C PRO A 78 16.07 9.22 -9.59
N SER A 79 15.71 9.43 -10.03
CA SER A 79 16.32 8.96 -10.19
C SER A 79 17.40 9.22 -10.19
N GLU A 80 17.23 9.88 -10.10
CA GLU A 80 17.89 10.09 -10.05
C GLU A 80 18.69 9.88 -9.51
N SER A 81 18.41 9.81 -9.34
CA SER A 81 18.93 9.53 -8.94
C SER A 81 19.83 9.18 -8.77
N SER A 82 19.80 9.08 -9.06
CA SER A 82 20.66 8.60 -8.93
C SER A 82 21.62 8.82 -9.11
N PRO A 83 21.89 9.08 -9.18
CA PRO A 83 22.99 9.15 -9.47
C PRO A 83 23.80 8.83 -9.12
N GLY A 84 23.56 8.94 -9.17
CA GLY A 84 24.07 8.58 -8.94
C GLY A 84 24.38 8.80 -8.84
#